data_30ad3f34d87fd9c979327a53343fa5be
#
_entry.id   30ad3f34d87fd9c979327a53343fa5be
#
_cell.length_a   1.000
_cell.length_b   1.000
_cell.length_c   1.000
_cell.angle_alpha   90.00
_cell.angle_beta   90.00
_cell.angle_gamma   90.00
#
_symmetry.space_group_name_H-M   'P 1'
#
loop_
_entity.id
_entity.type
_entity.pdbx_description
1 polymer ?
#
loop_
_entity_poly.entity_id
_entity_poly.type
_entity_poly.pdbx_seq_one_letter_code
_entity_poly.pdbx_strand_id
1 'polypeptide(L)'
;MAKVLRHAAVAAAAAALAGIALADDSGSDRNRFQFEIDASYVHADSPLGAWIDGGLGKLRYAETNDGIESTRVFAQYRGRVANTLSATVIADYQSDASSGIDVTEAYMDWRPIPRSENQQQIRFGAFYPPFSRENVDLGWQSPFTYSYSAINTWLGEEIRPIGVEWSLHRRLGFPGSPHELRAFASAFYGNDPAGTLLFWRGWSLHDRQTRFGDTLPMPPRPIFDFTGSVVGHAAQSVEPIDEIDHRPGAYAGVEWSYAHRVLVQLARYDNRADPYAYSGGQWAWGTSFNHLGLQAGLPWDLGLVAQWLQGETSWVQGARADGTLSPFAALVCDDFDAKFLMLTRLVHGAHRVSLRYDAFDMHRTEGQPAGLRSDDGHAWTLAYRYEHSARWSGGIEWLQIDSARDNWAFFYASYGAPEHATESEVRLQMTFRVGATPR
;
A
#
# COMPACT_ATOMS: atom_id res chain seq x y z
N MET A 1 -9.08 15.83 -24.64
CA MET A 1 -10.19 16.75 -24.31
C MET A 1 -11.13 16.16 -23.24
N ALA A 2 -11.59 14.93 -23.34
CA ALA A 2 -12.43 14.30 -22.30
C ALA A 2 -11.72 14.11 -20.94
N LYS A 3 -10.44 13.76 -20.92
CA LYS A 3 -9.59 13.62 -19.71
C LYS A 3 -9.49 14.99 -18.99
N VAL A 4 -9.22 16.06 -19.70
CA VAL A 4 -9.11 17.44 -19.15
C VAL A 4 -10.43 17.92 -18.55
N LEU A 5 -11.55 17.61 -19.20
CA LEU A 5 -12.89 17.95 -18.70
C LEU A 5 -13.24 17.15 -17.42
N ARG A 6 -12.82 15.89 -17.30
CA ARG A 6 -12.98 15.09 -16.07
C ARG A 6 -12.16 15.68 -14.93
N HIS A 7 -10.90 16.05 -15.17
CA HIS A 7 -10.04 16.67 -14.14
C HIS A 7 -10.60 18.02 -13.67
N ALA A 8 -11.12 18.85 -14.59
CA ALA A 8 -11.76 20.11 -14.23
C ALA A 8 -13.05 19.90 -13.40
N ALA A 9 -13.84 18.87 -13.73
CA ALA A 9 -15.06 18.56 -12.97
C ALA A 9 -14.74 18.04 -11.56
N VAL A 10 -13.69 17.23 -11.40
CA VAL A 10 -13.24 16.74 -10.10
C VAL A 10 -12.65 17.87 -9.25
N ALA A 11 -11.84 18.76 -9.85
CA ALA A 11 -11.33 19.96 -9.18
C ALA A 11 -12.46 20.88 -8.74
N ALA A 12 -13.51 21.05 -9.55
CA ALA A 12 -14.68 21.82 -9.20
C ALA A 12 -15.53 21.17 -8.09
N ALA A 13 -15.70 19.86 -8.12
CA ALA A 13 -16.38 19.10 -7.05
C ALA A 13 -15.58 19.14 -5.74
N ALA A 14 -14.26 18.99 -5.80
CA ALA A 14 -13.37 19.12 -4.66
C ALA A 14 -13.38 20.55 -4.08
N ALA A 15 -13.42 21.58 -4.93
CA ALA A 15 -13.56 22.97 -4.49
C ALA A 15 -14.92 23.24 -3.82
N ALA A 16 -16.01 22.64 -4.32
CA ALA A 16 -17.32 22.74 -3.72
C ALA A 16 -17.37 22.02 -2.35
N LEU A 17 -16.79 20.84 -2.24
CA LEU A 17 -16.66 20.09 -0.98
C LEU A 17 -15.74 20.81 0.01
N ALA A 18 -14.65 21.42 -0.47
CA ALA A 18 -13.78 22.29 0.33
C ALA A 18 -14.52 23.54 0.84
N GLY A 19 -15.42 24.10 0.03
CA GLY A 19 -16.31 25.20 0.42
C GLY A 19 -17.25 24.81 1.56
N ILE A 20 -17.80 23.61 1.54
CA ILE A 20 -18.62 23.04 2.63
C ILE A 20 -17.79 22.84 3.88
N ALA A 21 -16.57 22.29 3.76
CA ALA A 21 -15.66 22.07 4.90
C ALA A 21 -15.18 23.39 5.53
N LEU A 22 -14.97 24.43 4.72
CA LEU A 22 -14.62 25.78 5.23
C LEU A 22 -15.80 26.47 5.93
N ALA A 23 -17.04 26.14 5.54
CA ALA A 23 -18.24 26.66 6.20
C ALA A 23 -18.51 26.00 7.56
N ASP A 24 -18.00 24.77 7.77
CA ASP A 24 -18.20 23.98 9.00
C ASP A 24 -17.06 24.12 10.02
N ASP A 25 -16.08 25.01 9.77
CA ASP A 25 -14.98 25.34 10.71
C ASP A 25 -15.48 26.03 12.00
N SER A 26 -16.80 26.23 12.13
CA SER A 26 -17.49 26.74 13.31
C SER A 26 -17.75 25.67 14.42
N GLY A 27 -16.85 24.71 14.56
CA GLY A 27 -16.54 24.13 15.83
C GLY A 27 -17.55 23.19 16.49
N SER A 28 -17.84 22.04 15.92
CA SER A 28 -18.13 20.90 16.79
C SER A 28 -16.98 19.88 16.71
N ASP A 29 -16.33 19.64 17.84
CA ASP A 29 -15.30 18.60 18.06
C ASP A 29 -15.82 17.17 17.72
N ARG A 30 -17.04 17.09 17.20
CA ARG A 30 -17.77 15.84 16.94
C ARG A 30 -17.55 15.29 15.52
N ASN A 31 -17.40 16.18 14.55
CA ASN A 31 -17.27 15.79 13.13
C ASN A 31 -16.09 16.54 12.52
N ARG A 32 -15.19 15.81 11.88
CA ARG A 32 -14.03 16.37 11.18
C ARG A 32 -14.01 15.90 9.76
N PHE A 33 -13.93 16.85 8.83
CA PHE A 33 -13.69 16.61 7.42
C PHE A 33 -12.28 17.06 7.07
N GLN A 34 -11.57 16.25 6.35
CA GLN A 34 -10.25 16.58 5.81
C GLN A 34 -10.23 16.24 4.33
N PHE A 35 -9.68 17.15 3.54
CA PHE A 35 -9.50 16.97 2.11
C PHE A 35 -8.05 17.23 1.75
N GLU A 36 -7.54 16.42 0.83
CA GLU A 36 -6.24 16.64 0.22
C GLU A 36 -6.37 16.45 -1.28
N ILE A 37 -5.80 17.39 -2.03
CA ILE A 37 -5.75 17.36 -3.49
C ILE A 37 -4.28 17.41 -3.88
N ASP A 38 -3.84 16.39 -4.60
CA ASP A 38 -2.51 16.30 -5.18
C ASP A 38 -2.60 16.50 -6.69
N ALA A 39 -1.71 17.35 -7.20
CA ALA A 39 -1.47 17.50 -8.62
C ALA A 39 0.01 17.24 -8.89
N SER A 40 0.31 16.29 -9.75
CA SER A 40 1.67 15.88 -10.07
C SER A 40 1.97 16.02 -11.56
N TYR A 41 3.17 16.52 -11.85
CA TYR A 41 3.81 16.38 -13.15
C TYR A 41 4.86 15.29 -13.02
N VAL A 42 4.78 14.28 -13.89
CA VAL A 42 5.65 13.10 -13.85
C VAL A 42 6.40 12.99 -15.18
N HIS A 43 7.68 12.70 -15.09
CA HIS A 43 8.53 12.27 -16.19
C HIS A 43 9.13 10.92 -15.80
N ALA A 44 8.80 9.87 -16.56
CA ALA A 44 9.22 8.52 -16.28
C ALA A 44 9.94 7.92 -17.48
N ASP A 45 11.07 7.28 -17.23
CA ASP A 45 11.84 6.48 -18.19
C ASP A 45 11.76 5.01 -17.74
N SER A 46 10.90 4.25 -18.42
CA SER A 46 10.72 2.81 -18.19
C SER A 46 10.63 2.07 -19.52
N PRO A 47 11.67 1.29 -19.87
CA PRO A 47 11.67 0.50 -21.10
C PRO A 47 10.61 -0.63 -21.09
N LEU A 48 10.00 -0.89 -19.93
CA LEU A 48 9.05 -1.98 -19.71
C LEU A 48 7.59 -1.53 -19.78
N GLY A 49 7.34 -0.21 -19.89
CA GLY A 49 5.99 0.36 -19.83
C GLY A 49 5.38 0.36 -18.43
N ALA A 50 4.39 1.23 -18.19
CA ALA A 50 3.70 1.31 -16.91
C ALA A 50 2.87 0.04 -16.65
N TRP A 51 3.01 -0.54 -15.46
CA TRP A 51 2.26 -1.75 -15.12
C TRP A 51 0.75 -1.51 -15.09
N ILE A 52 0.31 -0.32 -14.69
CA ILE A 52 -1.11 0.04 -14.62
C ILE A 52 -1.79 0.04 -16.01
N ASP A 53 -1.00 0.21 -17.06
CA ASP A 53 -1.43 0.11 -18.44
C ASP A 53 -1.19 -1.29 -19.03
N GLY A 54 -0.87 -2.29 -18.19
CA GLY A 54 -0.56 -3.66 -18.59
C GLY A 54 0.89 -3.86 -19.02
N GLY A 55 1.80 -2.94 -18.69
CA GLY A 55 3.24 -3.10 -18.88
C GLY A 55 3.91 -3.98 -17.82
N LEU A 56 5.22 -4.12 -17.91
CA LEU A 56 6.05 -4.93 -17.02
C LEU A 56 6.92 -4.08 -16.08
N GLY A 57 6.82 -2.74 -16.16
CA GLY A 57 7.59 -1.81 -15.34
C GLY A 57 7.24 -1.88 -13.85
N LYS A 58 8.15 -1.42 -13.03
CA LYS A 58 7.99 -1.31 -11.57
C LYS A 58 7.48 0.06 -11.13
N LEU A 59 7.48 1.03 -12.06
CA LEU A 59 6.91 2.36 -11.87
C LEU A 59 5.42 2.38 -12.21
N ARG A 60 4.69 3.33 -11.61
CA ARG A 60 3.29 3.59 -11.97
C ARG A 60 3.14 4.19 -13.36
N TYR A 61 4.12 4.95 -13.81
CA TYR A 61 4.13 5.69 -15.06
C TYR A 61 5.27 5.25 -15.98
N ALA A 62 5.15 5.54 -17.26
CA ALA A 62 6.16 5.31 -18.28
C ALA A 62 6.20 6.50 -19.25
N GLU A 63 7.09 6.51 -20.24
CA GLU A 63 7.19 7.58 -21.24
C GLU A 63 5.85 7.92 -21.92
N THR A 64 4.96 6.94 -22.06
CA THR A 64 3.61 7.14 -22.64
C THR A 64 2.70 7.98 -21.76
N ASN A 65 3.05 8.16 -20.48
CA ASN A 65 2.29 8.90 -19.48
C ASN A 65 2.99 10.18 -19.04
N ASP A 66 4.01 10.65 -19.75
CA ASP A 66 4.70 11.90 -19.42
C ASP A 66 3.75 13.10 -19.41
N GLY A 67 3.83 13.91 -18.36
CA GLY A 67 3.07 15.14 -18.25
C GLY A 67 2.31 15.33 -16.93
N ILE A 68 1.21 16.09 -16.97
CA ILE A 68 0.29 16.25 -15.81
C ILE A 68 -0.61 15.01 -15.78
N GLU A 69 -0.14 13.96 -15.16
CA GLU A 69 -0.79 12.65 -15.23
C GLU A 69 -1.57 12.27 -13.96
N SER A 70 -1.22 12.85 -12.82
CA SER A 70 -1.82 12.42 -11.56
C SER A 70 -2.55 13.57 -10.87
N THR A 71 -3.87 13.50 -10.90
CA THR A 71 -4.69 14.22 -9.91
C THR A 71 -5.27 13.18 -8.97
N ARG A 72 -4.96 13.32 -7.69
CA ARG A 72 -5.49 12.49 -6.62
C ARG A 72 -6.26 13.35 -5.64
N VAL A 73 -7.38 12.87 -5.15
CA VAL A 73 -8.17 13.57 -4.15
C VAL A 73 -8.54 12.61 -3.04
N PHE A 74 -8.10 12.91 -1.84
CA PHE A 74 -8.55 12.24 -0.63
C PHE A 74 -9.61 13.03 0.09
N ALA A 75 -10.62 12.32 0.58
CA ALA A 75 -11.63 12.87 1.48
C ALA A 75 -11.75 11.95 2.69
N GLN A 76 -11.46 12.48 3.88
CA GLN A 76 -11.66 11.77 5.14
C GLN A 76 -12.78 12.43 5.94
N TYR A 77 -13.73 11.62 6.35
CA TYR A 77 -14.70 11.96 7.38
C TYR A 77 -14.41 11.16 8.65
N ARG A 78 -14.34 11.84 9.78
CA ARG A 78 -14.29 11.23 11.10
C ARG A 78 -15.36 11.83 11.99
N GLY A 79 -16.34 11.01 12.39
CA GLY A 79 -17.46 11.39 13.24
C GLY A 79 -17.44 10.67 14.58
N ARG A 80 -17.81 11.40 15.65
CA ARG A 80 -18.05 10.79 16.97
C ARG A 80 -19.48 10.29 17.03
N VAL A 81 -19.66 8.97 17.04
CA VAL A 81 -20.98 8.31 17.16
C VAL A 81 -21.45 8.30 18.62
N ALA A 82 -20.52 8.05 19.56
CA ALA A 82 -20.75 8.09 21.01
C ALA A 82 -19.46 8.57 21.71
N ASN A 83 -19.50 8.78 23.03
CA ASN A 83 -18.34 9.28 23.79
C ASN A 83 -17.10 8.40 23.65
N THR A 84 -17.28 7.10 23.40
CA THR A 84 -16.20 6.13 23.26
C THR A 84 -16.13 5.51 21.87
N LEU A 85 -16.99 5.92 20.93
CA LEU A 85 -17.12 5.33 19.62
C LEU A 85 -17.01 6.41 18.53
N SER A 86 -16.13 6.24 17.57
CA SER A 86 -16.01 7.07 16.38
C SER A 86 -16.07 6.23 15.11
N ALA A 87 -16.55 6.83 14.02
CA ALA A 87 -16.52 6.25 12.69
C ALA A 87 -15.56 7.05 11.80
N THR A 88 -14.83 6.36 10.94
CA THR A 88 -13.93 6.95 9.95
C THR A 88 -14.22 6.35 8.58
N VAL A 89 -14.33 7.21 7.57
CA VAL A 89 -14.41 6.81 6.16
C VAL A 89 -13.39 7.62 5.39
N ILE A 90 -12.61 6.96 4.55
CA ILE A 90 -11.63 7.58 3.66
C ILE A 90 -12.01 7.18 2.24
N ALA A 91 -12.28 8.16 1.42
CA ALA A 91 -12.53 8.00 -0.01
C ALA A 91 -11.38 8.61 -0.81
N ASP A 92 -11.11 8.03 -1.96
CA ASP A 92 -10.02 8.40 -2.84
C ASP A 92 -10.52 8.46 -4.29
N TYR A 93 -10.07 9.46 -5.02
CA TYR A 93 -10.15 9.58 -6.47
C TYR A 93 -8.74 9.56 -7.04
N GLN A 94 -8.49 8.74 -8.04
CA GLN A 94 -7.24 8.67 -8.79
C GLN A 94 -7.56 8.78 -10.28
N SER A 95 -6.83 9.64 -10.99
CA SER A 95 -7.15 9.96 -12.40
C SER A 95 -6.92 8.79 -13.36
N ASP A 96 -6.05 7.85 -13.00
CA ASP A 96 -5.68 6.64 -13.76
C ASP A 96 -6.47 5.40 -13.36
N ALA A 97 -7.36 5.51 -12.38
CA ALA A 97 -8.17 4.39 -11.95
C ALA A 97 -9.44 4.22 -12.82
N SER A 98 -9.89 2.98 -12.97
CA SER A 98 -11.06 2.61 -13.76
C SER A 98 -12.38 3.11 -13.18
N SER A 99 -12.48 3.19 -11.86
CA SER A 99 -13.61 3.73 -11.12
C SER A 99 -13.37 5.20 -10.74
N GLY A 100 -14.44 5.97 -10.55
CA GLY A 100 -14.36 7.36 -10.08
C GLY A 100 -13.89 7.47 -8.63
N ILE A 101 -14.67 8.13 -7.76
CA ILE A 101 -14.42 8.16 -6.31
C ILE A 101 -14.82 6.83 -5.71
N ASP A 102 -13.96 6.25 -4.88
CA ASP A 102 -14.23 5.02 -4.16
C ASP A 102 -13.57 5.02 -2.78
N VAL A 103 -13.93 4.06 -1.93
CA VAL A 103 -13.50 3.98 -0.53
C VAL A 103 -12.20 3.19 -0.41
N THR A 104 -11.23 3.73 0.33
CA THR A 104 -10.01 3.04 0.72
C THR A 104 -10.12 2.43 2.12
N GLU A 105 -10.76 3.12 3.06
CA GLU A 105 -10.96 2.64 4.43
C GLU A 105 -12.34 3.04 4.95
N ALA A 106 -12.99 2.13 5.68
CA ALA A 106 -14.25 2.41 6.39
C ALA A 106 -14.30 1.57 7.67
N TYR A 107 -14.18 2.22 8.81
CA TYR A 107 -14.10 1.51 10.08
C TYR A 107 -14.68 2.31 11.25
N MET A 108 -14.96 1.62 12.33
CA MET A 108 -15.32 2.20 13.62
C MET A 108 -14.22 1.89 14.65
N ASP A 109 -13.93 2.87 15.50
CA ASP A 109 -13.01 2.76 16.64
C ASP A 109 -13.80 2.88 17.94
N TRP A 110 -13.77 1.84 18.75
CA TRP A 110 -14.26 1.88 20.11
C TRP A 110 -13.08 1.99 21.10
N ARG A 111 -13.08 3.07 21.88
CA ARG A 111 -12.06 3.37 22.90
C ARG A 111 -12.75 3.56 24.24
N PRO A 112 -12.86 2.53 25.06
CA PRO A 112 -13.46 2.64 26.40
C PRO A 112 -12.65 3.59 27.27
N ILE A 113 -13.31 4.27 28.19
CA ILE A 113 -12.65 5.15 29.16
C ILE A 113 -11.71 4.29 30.03
N PRO A 114 -10.40 4.56 30.06
CA PRO A 114 -9.47 3.77 30.83
C PRO A 114 -9.77 3.83 32.32
N ARG A 115 -9.83 2.67 32.97
CA ARG A 115 -9.94 2.54 34.44
C ARG A 115 -8.59 2.21 35.10
N SER A 116 -7.54 2.10 34.31
CA SER A 116 -6.18 1.77 34.73
C SER A 116 -5.19 2.37 33.71
N GLU A 117 -3.91 2.11 33.86
CA GLU A 117 -2.88 2.48 32.88
C GLU A 117 -3.02 1.75 31.54
N ASN A 118 -3.89 0.74 31.47
CA ASN A 118 -4.18 0.01 30.25
C ASN A 118 -5.23 0.74 29.42
N GLN A 119 -4.86 1.17 28.22
CA GLN A 119 -5.77 1.77 27.26
C GLN A 119 -6.07 0.75 26.15
N GLN A 120 -7.35 0.40 26.03
CA GLN A 120 -7.80 -0.55 25.02
C GLN A 120 -8.46 0.18 23.86
N GLN A 121 -8.34 -0.40 22.68
CA GLN A 121 -9.05 0.01 21.49
C GLN A 121 -9.52 -1.23 20.73
N ILE A 122 -10.74 -1.18 20.24
CA ILE A 122 -11.23 -2.15 19.25
C ILE A 122 -11.61 -1.37 18.00
N ARG A 123 -11.03 -1.76 16.88
CA ARG A 123 -11.35 -1.26 15.55
C ARG A 123 -12.06 -2.36 14.78
N PHE A 124 -13.11 -2.03 14.04
CA PHE A 124 -13.82 -2.98 13.20
C PHE A 124 -14.26 -2.33 11.89
N GLY A 125 -14.12 -3.07 10.80
CA GLY A 125 -14.35 -2.61 9.43
C GLY A 125 -13.16 -2.89 8.54
N ALA A 126 -12.99 -2.07 7.52
CA ALA A 126 -11.92 -2.18 6.55
C ALA A 126 -10.88 -1.09 6.80
N PHE A 127 -9.63 -1.48 7.02
CA PHE A 127 -8.53 -0.56 7.33
C PHE A 127 -7.18 -1.21 7.01
N TYR A 128 -6.16 -0.38 6.82
CA TYR A 128 -4.79 -0.89 6.72
C TYR A 128 -4.32 -1.46 8.05
N PRO A 129 -3.73 -2.67 8.07
CA PRO A 129 -3.00 -3.17 9.23
C PRO A 129 -1.91 -2.19 9.64
N PRO A 130 -1.59 -2.07 10.94
CA PRO A 130 -0.67 -1.05 11.46
C PRO A 130 0.80 -1.41 11.20
N PHE A 131 1.15 -1.91 10.03
CA PHE A 131 2.51 -2.35 9.70
C PHE A 131 3.38 -1.20 9.20
N SER A 132 2.82 -0.25 8.42
CA SER A 132 3.63 0.82 7.85
C SER A 132 4.25 1.75 8.90
N ARG A 133 5.53 2.07 8.73
CA ARG A 133 6.25 3.14 9.42
C ARG A 133 6.48 4.34 8.51
N GLU A 134 6.29 4.17 7.23
CA GLU A 134 6.40 5.20 6.20
C GLU A 134 5.06 5.90 5.96
N ASN A 135 3.98 5.15 5.76
CA ASN A 135 2.67 5.68 5.41
C ASN A 135 1.84 5.92 6.68
N VAL A 136 1.98 7.10 7.26
CA VAL A 136 1.43 7.47 8.57
C VAL A 136 0.58 8.75 8.54
N ASP A 137 0.43 9.36 7.37
CA ASP A 137 -0.36 10.58 7.17
C ASP A 137 -1.79 10.29 6.69
N LEU A 138 -2.55 11.34 6.38
CA LEU A 138 -3.91 11.28 5.87
C LEU A 138 -4.01 10.33 4.67
N GLY A 139 -5.05 9.49 4.64
CA GLY A 139 -5.26 8.54 3.57
C GLY A 139 -4.13 7.52 3.42
N TRP A 140 -3.45 7.18 4.50
CA TRP A 140 -2.34 6.23 4.50
C TRP A 140 -1.21 6.64 3.54
N GLN A 141 -0.87 7.92 3.51
CA GLN A 141 0.21 8.47 2.69
C GLN A 141 1.52 8.59 3.45
N SER A 142 2.62 8.72 2.71
CA SER A 142 3.94 9.04 3.27
C SER A 142 4.09 10.55 3.46
N PRO A 143 4.44 11.03 4.66
CA PRO A 143 4.84 12.42 4.85
C PRO A 143 6.28 12.69 4.40
N PHE A 144 7.02 11.69 3.94
CA PHE A 144 8.46 11.75 3.68
C PHE A 144 8.79 11.83 2.20
N THR A 145 8.13 10.99 1.39
CA THR A 145 8.34 10.76 -0.03
C THR A 145 6.99 10.81 -0.76
N TYR A 146 6.98 10.94 -2.07
CA TYR A 146 5.76 10.86 -2.88
C TYR A 146 5.48 9.42 -3.33
N SER A 147 6.54 8.66 -3.67
CA SER A 147 6.45 7.22 -3.89
C SER A 147 6.61 6.46 -2.58
N TYR A 148 5.96 5.30 -2.47
CA TYR A 148 6.13 4.39 -1.33
C TYR A 148 7.31 3.45 -1.58
N SER A 149 7.86 2.89 -0.48
CA SER A 149 8.83 1.79 -0.55
C SER A 149 8.20 0.54 -1.20
N ALA A 150 9.02 -0.39 -1.65
CA ALA A 150 8.54 -1.65 -2.20
C ALA A 150 7.57 -2.36 -1.25
N ILE A 151 7.87 -2.39 0.06
CA ILE A 151 6.99 -2.94 1.10
C ILE A 151 5.64 -2.22 1.11
N ASN A 152 5.66 -0.88 1.21
CA ASN A 152 4.42 -0.14 1.40
C ASN A 152 3.62 0.02 0.11
N THR A 153 4.24 -0.08 -1.06
CA THR A 153 3.55 -0.23 -2.34
C THR A 153 2.73 -1.50 -2.35
N TRP A 154 3.35 -2.65 -2.05
CA TRP A 154 2.64 -3.93 -2.01
C TRP A 154 1.54 -3.95 -0.94
N LEU A 155 1.80 -3.47 0.29
CA LEU A 155 0.78 -3.36 1.33
C LEU A 155 -0.38 -2.46 0.90
N GLY A 156 -0.09 -1.37 0.19
CA GLY A 156 -1.09 -0.43 -0.34
C GLY A 156 -1.98 -1.03 -1.41
N GLU A 157 -1.46 -1.95 -2.19
CA GLU A 157 -2.17 -2.60 -3.29
C GLU A 157 -2.94 -3.85 -2.86
N GLU A 158 -2.29 -4.76 -2.13
CA GLU A 158 -2.86 -6.08 -1.90
C GLU A 158 -3.33 -6.34 -0.47
N ILE A 159 -2.94 -5.54 0.53
CA ILE A 159 -3.25 -5.83 1.94
C ILE A 159 -4.29 -4.85 2.49
N ARG A 160 -5.57 -5.24 2.44
CA ARG A 160 -6.70 -4.49 2.99
C ARG A 160 -7.76 -5.41 3.59
N PRO A 161 -7.52 -5.99 4.76
CA PRO A 161 -8.49 -6.88 5.39
C PRO A 161 -9.75 -6.15 5.88
N ILE A 162 -10.85 -6.87 5.96
CA ILE A 162 -12.09 -6.47 6.62
C ILE A 162 -12.21 -7.29 7.90
N GLY A 163 -12.05 -6.64 9.05
CA GLY A 163 -11.97 -7.43 10.29
C GLY A 163 -12.16 -6.64 11.57
N VAL A 164 -11.75 -7.29 12.66
CA VAL A 164 -11.74 -6.72 14.01
C VAL A 164 -10.32 -6.77 14.56
N GLU A 165 -9.77 -5.59 14.89
CA GLU A 165 -8.49 -5.45 15.58
C GLU A 165 -8.74 -5.03 17.03
N TRP A 166 -8.16 -5.76 17.96
CA TRP A 166 -8.00 -5.33 19.33
C TRP A 166 -6.58 -4.85 19.58
N SER A 167 -6.42 -3.75 20.30
CA SER A 167 -5.11 -3.28 20.73
C SER A 167 -5.12 -2.82 22.19
N LEU A 168 -3.98 -3.03 22.84
CA LEU A 168 -3.71 -2.66 24.22
C LEU A 168 -2.47 -1.78 24.26
N HIS A 169 -2.62 -0.56 24.77
CA HIS A 169 -1.51 0.34 25.07
C HIS A 169 -1.25 0.38 26.57
N ARG A 170 0.00 0.29 26.96
CA ARG A 170 0.40 0.37 28.36
C ARG A 170 1.75 1.08 28.50
N ARG A 171 1.81 2.00 29.46
CA ARG A 171 3.09 2.53 29.93
C ARG A 171 3.74 1.51 30.88
N LEU A 172 5.04 1.21 30.65
CA LEU A 172 5.76 0.20 31.42
C LEU A 172 6.52 0.85 32.58
N GLY A 173 6.55 0.16 33.74
CA GLY A 173 7.30 0.62 34.90
C GLY A 173 6.50 1.56 35.83
N PHE A 174 7.02 2.74 36.10
CA PHE A 174 6.47 3.72 37.03
C PHE A 174 5.68 4.83 36.30
N PRO A 175 4.80 5.57 36.98
CA PRO A 175 4.13 6.71 36.39
C PRO A 175 5.12 7.74 35.82
N GLY A 176 4.97 8.11 34.54
CA GLY A 176 5.90 8.97 33.81
C GLY A 176 7.08 8.26 33.16
N SER A 177 7.14 6.93 33.22
CA SER A 177 8.14 6.13 32.49
C SER A 177 8.13 6.47 30.99
N PRO A 178 9.30 6.58 30.33
CA PRO A 178 9.38 6.81 28.90
C PRO A 178 9.07 5.59 28.04
N HIS A 179 8.91 4.41 28.65
CA HIS A 179 8.66 3.17 27.93
C HIS A 179 7.16 2.92 27.76
N GLU A 180 6.75 2.73 26.54
CA GLU A 180 5.37 2.35 26.19
C GLU A 180 5.37 1.06 25.38
N LEU A 181 4.35 0.23 25.60
CA LEU A 181 4.11 -1.01 24.86
C LEU A 181 2.71 -0.96 24.28
N ARG A 182 2.61 -1.32 23.00
CA ARG A 182 1.35 -1.62 22.34
C ARG A 182 1.40 -3.06 21.87
N ALA A 183 0.38 -3.85 22.22
CA ALA A 183 0.12 -5.15 21.60
C ALA A 183 -1.16 -5.03 20.78
N PHE A 184 -1.21 -5.71 19.63
CA PHE A 184 -2.40 -5.74 18.79
C PHE A 184 -2.58 -7.12 18.15
N ALA A 185 -3.83 -7.48 17.88
CA ALA A 185 -4.20 -8.69 17.18
C ALA A 185 -5.50 -8.48 16.41
N SER A 186 -5.64 -9.12 15.28
CA SER A 186 -6.82 -9.03 14.41
C SER A 186 -7.22 -10.39 13.87
N ALA A 187 -8.52 -10.59 13.70
CA ALA A 187 -9.11 -11.60 12.85
C ALA A 187 -9.88 -10.90 11.74
N PHE A 188 -9.76 -11.38 10.51
CA PHE A 188 -10.31 -10.71 9.34
C PHE A 188 -10.75 -11.69 8.27
N TYR A 189 -11.53 -11.20 7.31
CA TYR A 189 -11.88 -11.82 6.06
C TYR A 189 -11.42 -10.95 4.90
N GLY A 190 -11.43 -11.48 3.68
CA GLY A 190 -10.88 -10.85 2.50
C GLY A 190 -9.36 -10.98 2.41
N ASN A 191 -8.81 -10.48 1.32
CA ASN A 191 -7.39 -10.62 0.99
C ASN A 191 -6.96 -12.05 0.60
N ASP A 192 -7.87 -12.90 0.16
CA ASP A 192 -7.49 -14.21 -0.36
C ASP A 192 -6.62 -14.12 -1.61
N PRO A 193 -6.80 -13.15 -2.54
CA PRO A 193 -5.89 -12.95 -3.66
C PRO A 193 -4.55 -12.31 -3.32
N ALA A 194 -4.30 -11.91 -2.06
CA ALA A 194 -3.04 -11.25 -1.68
C ALA A 194 -1.82 -12.11 -2.03
N GLY A 195 -0.84 -11.53 -2.70
CA GLY A 195 0.31 -12.23 -3.28
C GLY A 195 0.20 -12.44 -4.79
N THR A 196 -0.99 -12.27 -5.38
CA THR A 196 -1.20 -12.42 -6.83
C THR A 196 -0.34 -11.46 -7.64
N LEU A 197 -0.40 -10.15 -7.36
CA LEU A 197 0.40 -9.16 -8.08
C LEU A 197 1.88 -9.33 -7.80
N LEU A 198 2.26 -9.57 -6.56
CA LEU A 198 3.63 -9.84 -6.19
C LEU A 198 4.17 -11.03 -6.99
N PHE A 199 3.44 -12.12 -7.07
CA PHE A 199 3.82 -13.29 -7.85
C PHE A 199 3.90 -13.01 -9.35
N TRP A 200 2.89 -12.36 -9.95
CA TRP A 200 2.81 -12.20 -11.39
C TRP A 200 3.58 -11.01 -11.93
N ARG A 201 3.73 -9.93 -11.17
CA ARG A 201 4.39 -8.68 -11.56
C ARG A 201 5.76 -8.51 -10.90
N GLY A 202 5.95 -9.05 -9.69
CA GLY A 202 7.08 -8.76 -8.82
C GLY A 202 6.87 -7.49 -7.99
N TRP A 203 7.93 -7.06 -7.30
CA TRP A 203 7.94 -5.82 -6.53
C TRP A 203 7.80 -4.59 -7.43
N SER A 204 7.22 -3.53 -6.89
CA SER A 204 7.09 -2.23 -7.54
C SER A 204 7.18 -1.09 -6.52
N LEU A 205 7.46 0.12 -6.99
CA LEU A 205 7.58 1.32 -6.16
C LEU A 205 6.74 2.44 -6.76
N HIS A 206 5.65 2.79 -6.09
CA HIS A 206 4.73 3.85 -6.47
C HIS A 206 3.80 4.22 -5.32
N ASP A 207 2.86 5.15 -5.55
CA ASP A 207 1.93 5.69 -4.55
C ASP A 207 0.48 5.21 -4.69
N ARG A 208 0.21 4.25 -5.58
CA ARG A 208 -1.15 3.75 -5.77
C ARG A 208 -1.63 2.94 -4.58
N GLN A 209 -2.88 3.14 -4.20
CA GLN A 209 -3.60 2.33 -3.22
C GLN A 209 -4.82 1.71 -3.88
N THR A 210 -5.11 0.46 -3.57
CA THR A 210 -6.31 -0.22 -4.05
C THR A 210 -7.52 0.25 -3.25
N ARG A 211 -8.63 0.50 -3.92
CA ARG A 211 -9.92 0.84 -3.35
C ARG A 211 -10.85 -0.36 -3.45
N PHE A 212 -11.99 -0.32 -2.76
CA PHE A 212 -12.88 -1.48 -2.67
C PHE A 212 -13.45 -1.96 -4.01
N GLY A 213 -13.69 -1.07 -4.96
CA GLY A 213 -14.18 -1.41 -6.30
C GLY A 213 -13.09 -1.50 -7.37
N ASP A 214 -11.82 -1.48 -6.98
CA ASP A 214 -10.73 -1.55 -7.95
C ASP A 214 -10.45 -2.99 -8.40
N THR A 215 -10.28 -3.13 -9.71
CA THR A 215 -9.62 -4.27 -10.34
C THR A 215 -8.25 -3.83 -10.84
N LEU A 216 -7.20 -4.58 -10.51
CA LEU A 216 -5.84 -4.28 -10.93
C LEU A 216 -5.44 -5.16 -12.11
N PRO A 217 -4.83 -4.60 -13.17
CA PRO A 217 -4.46 -5.36 -14.34
C PRO A 217 -3.35 -6.37 -14.01
N MET A 218 -3.48 -7.56 -14.58
CA MET A 218 -2.41 -8.56 -14.57
C MET A 218 -1.40 -8.24 -15.66
N PRO A 219 -0.12 -8.62 -15.49
CA PRO A 219 0.87 -8.46 -16.56
C PRO A 219 0.42 -9.13 -17.84
N PRO A 220 0.84 -8.64 -19.02
CA PRO A 220 0.42 -9.15 -20.32
C PRO A 220 1.05 -10.53 -20.59
N ARG A 221 0.43 -11.59 -20.12
CA ARG A 221 0.89 -12.97 -20.32
C ARG A 221 0.00 -13.70 -21.31
N PRO A 222 0.59 -14.43 -22.27
CA PRO A 222 -0.19 -15.33 -23.11
C PRO A 222 -1.03 -16.33 -22.33
N ILE A 223 -0.63 -16.68 -21.11
CA ILE A 223 -1.35 -17.61 -20.25
C ILE A 223 -2.72 -17.09 -19.80
N PHE A 224 -2.90 -15.76 -19.71
CA PHE A 224 -4.19 -15.14 -19.40
C PHE A 224 -5.10 -15.02 -20.63
N ASP A 225 -4.52 -15.09 -21.84
CA ASP A 225 -5.26 -15.04 -23.11
C ASP A 225 -5.72 -16.43 -23.58
N PHE A 226 -5.25 -17.51 -22.95
CA PHE A 226 -5.44 -18.87 -23.41
C PHE A 226 -6.72 -19.49 -22.83
N THR A 227 -7.80 -19.46 -23.59
CA THR A 227 -8.99 -20.28 -23.34
C THR A 227 -8.62 -21.75 -23.59
N GLY A 228 -8.34 -22.53 -22.53
CA GLY A 228 -8.07 -23.96 -22.61
C GLY A 228 -6.71 -24.44 -22.10
N SER A 229 -5.86 -23.56 -21.59
CA SER A 229 -4.62 -23.95 -20.90
C SER A 229 -4.91 -24.52 -19.50
N VAL A 230 -3.90 -25.12 -18.87
CA VAL A 230 -3.95 -25.63 -17.49
C VAL A 230 -4.24 -24.51 -16.46
N VAL A 231 -4.12 -23.26 -16.88
CA VAL A 231 -4.45 -22.03 -16.13
C VAL A 231 -5.65 -21.32 -16.79
N GLY A 232 -6.36 -21.98 -17.66
CA GLY A 232 -7.21 -21.52 -18.74
C GLY A 232 -8.44 -20.69 -18.41
N HIS A 233 -8.54 -20.11 -17.22
CA HIS A 233 -9.65 -19.22 -16.86
C HIS A 233 -9.21 -18.12 -15.90
N ALA A 234 -7.91 -17.83 -15.80
CA ALA A 234 -7.44 -16.70 -15.00
C ALA A 234 -8.00 -15.38 -15.55
N ALA A 235 -8.57 -14.58 -14.69
CA ALA A 235 -8.95 -13.22 -15.04
C ALA A 235 -7.72 -12.41 -15.44
N GLN A 236 -7.89 -11.49 -16.39
CA GLN A 236 -6.83 -10.55 -16.79
C GLN A 236 -6.64 -9.40 -15.77
N SER A 237 -7.37 -9.47 -14.67
CA SER A 237 -7.31 -8.51 -13.57
C SER A 237 -7.54 -9.24 -12.24
N VAL A 238 -7.10 -8.65 -11.16
CA VAL A 238 -7.28 -9.12 -9.80
C VAL A 238 -8.07 -8.10 -8.97
N GLU A 239 -8.94 -8.60 -8.10
CA GLU A 239 -9.60 -7.86 -7.02
C GLU A 239 -8.92 -8.24 -5.69
N PRO A 240 -7.91 -7.50 -5.23
CA PRO A 240 -7.03 -7.95 -4.13
C PRO A 240 -7.74 -8.12 -2.78
N ILE A 241 -8.91 -7.50 -2.62
CA ILE A 241 -9.66 -7.48 -1.35
C ILE A 241 -10.70 -8.59 -1.28
N ASP A 242 -10.83 -9.39 -2.34
CA ASP A 242 -11.88 -10.41 -2.46
C ASP A 242 -11.74 -11.53 -1.42
N GLU A 243 -12.87 -12.17 -1.14
CA GLU A 243 -13.02 -13.32 -0.24
C GLU A 243 -13.44 -14.55 -1.04
N ILE A 244 -12.63 -15.58 -1.05
CA ILE A 244 -12.78 -16.73 -1.95
C ILE A 244 -13.13 -18.03 -1.20
N ASP A 245 -12.48 -18.30 -0.08
CA ASP A 245 -12.53 -19.59 0.59
C ASP A 245 -13.27 -19.61 1.93
N HIS A 246 -13.69 -18.44 2.40
CA HIS A 246 -14.41 -18.21 3.67
C HIS A 246 -13.60 -18.61 4.93
N ARG A 247 -12.28 -18.57 4.87
CA ARG A 247 -11.40 -18.80 6.01
C ARG A 247 -10.93 -17.48 6.62
N PRO A 248 -11.05 -17.29 7.94
CA PRO A 248 -10.55 -16.08 8.55
C PRO A 248 -9.02 -16.07 8.58
N GLY A 249 -8.43 -14.99 8.11
CA GLY A 249 -7.04 -14.65 8.31
C GLY A 249 -6.82 -14.01 9.68
N ALA A 250 -5.55 -13.83 10.05
CA ALA A 250 -5.17 -13.19 11.29
C ALA A 250 -3.84 -12.42 11.15
N TYR A 251 -3.69 -11.38 11.94
CA TYR A 251 -2.38 -10.79 12.21
C TYR A 251 -2.25 -10.41 13.69
N ALA A 252 -1.02 -10.36 14.17
CA ALA A 252 -0.70 -9.88 15.51
C ALA A 252 0.67 -9.22 15.54
N GLY A 253 0.87 -8.34 16.53
CA GLY A 253 2.15 -7.70 16.71
C GLY A 253 2.30 -6.99 18.04
N VAL A 254 3.54 -6.57 18.29
CA VAL A 254 3.94 -5.76 19.44
C VAL A 254 4.76 -4.58 18.97
N GLU A 255 4.58 -3.45 19.64
CA GLU A 255 5.30 -2.22 19.40
C GLU A 255 5.81 -1.71 20.73
N TRP A 256 7.10 -1.46 20.82
CA TRP A 256 7.73 -0.81 21.95
C TRP A 256 8.22 0.55 21.54
N SER A 257 7.94 1.56 22.36
CA SER A 257 8.48 2.89 22.16
C SER A 257 9.20 3.43 23.39
N TYR A 258 10.20 4.28 23.16
CA TYR A 258 10.96 4.96 24.17
C TYR A 258 10.93 6.46 23.95
N ALA A 259 10.33 7.20 24.90
CA ALA A 259 10.25 8.66 24.93
C ALA A 259 9.75 9.29 23.61
N HIS A 260 8.93 8.58 22.84
CA HIS A 260 8.50 8.92 21.47
C HIS A 260 9.66 9.18 20.47
N ARG A 261 10.89 8.79 20.86
CA ARG A 261 12.10 8.97 20.01
C ARG A 261 12.50 7.70 19.29
N VAL A 262 12.23 6.55 19.87
CA VAL A 262 12.51 5.25 19.27
C VAL A 262 11.24 4.44 19.31
N LEU A 263 10.96 3.74 18.23
CA LEU A 263 9.85 2.82 18.11
C LEU A 263 10.35 1.58 17.37
N VAL A 264 10.10 0.40 17.94
CA VAL A 264 10.37 -0.90 17.32
C VAL A 264 9.08 -1.69 17.29
N GLN A 265 8.73 -2.24 16.14
CA GLN A 265 7.54 -3.06 15.95
C GLN A 265 7.92 -4.42 15.37
N LEU A 266 7.31 -5.47 15.89
CA LEU A 266 7.34 -6.83 15.34
C LEU A 266 5.90 -7.25 15.09
N ALA A 267 5.64 -7.82 13.93
CA ALA A 267 4.31 -8.32 13.58
C ALA A 267 4.40 -9.54 12.64
N ARG A 268 3.33 -10.31 12.63
CA ARG A 268 3.09 -11.41 11.68
C ARG A 268 1.69 -11.28 11.10
N TYR A 269 1.59 -11.54 9.81
CA TYR A 269 0.35 -11.63 9.04
C TYR A 269 0.24 -13.01 8.40
N ASP A 270 -0.99 -13.52 8.31
CA ASP A 270 -1.30 -14.77 7.63
C ASP A 270 -2.77 -14.71 7.20
N ASN A 271 -3.05 -14.66 5.90
CA ASN A 271 -4.43 -14.66 5.42
C ASN A 271 -5.08 -16.04 5.52
N ARG A 272 -4.30 -17.11 5.71
CA ARG A 272 -4.76 -18.50 5.85
C ARG A 272 -5.62 -19.00 4.68
N ALA A 273 -5.52 -18.32 3.54
CA ALA A 273 -6.27 -18.66 2.35
C ALA A 273 -5.89 -20.07 1.84
N ASP A 274 -6.86 -20.77 1.29
CA ASP A 274 -6.65 -22.10 0.70
C ASP A 274 -6.09 -21.98 -0.71
N PRO A 275 -4.84 -22.34 -0.96
CA PRO A 275 -4.24 -22.26 -2.28
C PRO A 275 -4.98 -23.07 -3.35
N TYR A 276 -5.89 -23.97 -2.93
CA TYR A 276 -6.71 -24.78 -3.82
C TYR A 276 -8.06 -24.14 -4.16
N ALA A 277 -8.43 -23.05 -3.48
CA ALA A 277 -9.69 -22.38 -3.72
C ALA A 277 -9.61 -21.46 -4.94
N TYR A 278 -10.70 -21.46 -5.73
CA TYR A 278 -10.83 -20.67 -6.94
C TYR A 278 -12.26 -20.18 -7.10
N SER A 279 -12.46 -18.91 -7.41
CA SER A 279 -13.75 -18.32 -7.68
C SER A 279 -13.62 -17.12 -8.60
N GLY A 280 -14.59 -16.89 -9.50
CA GLY A 280 -14.66 -15.69 -10.33
C GLY A 280 -13.46 -15.44 -11.26
N GLY A 281 -12.64 -16.43 -11.56
CA GLY A 281 -11.41 -16.26 -12.35
C GLY A 281 -10.16 -15.99 -11.50
N GLN A 282 -10.28 -15.98 -10.18
CA GLN A 282 -9.20 -15.73 -9.25
C GLN A 282 -8.92 -16.94 -8.36
N TRP A 283 -7.66 -17.11 -7.98
CA TRP A 283 -7.24 -18.07 -6.95
C TRP A 283 -7.09 -17.39 -5.61
N ALA A 284 -7.36 -18.13 -4.56
CA ALA A 284 -6.86 -17.80 -3.25
C ALA A 284 -5.35 -18.11 -3.17
N TRP A 285 -4.60 -17.23 -2.52
CA TRP A 285 -3.15 -17.33 -2.34
C TRP A 285 -2.85 -17.44 -0.85
N GLY A 286 -2.26 -18.55 -0.44
CA GLY A 286 -1.80 -18.71 0.95
C GLY A 286 -0.60 -17.79 1.20
N THR A 287 -0.85 -16.61 1.75
CA THR A 287 0.18 -15.58 1.94
C THR A 287 0.41 -15.28 3.40
N SER A 288 1.66 -15.40 3.83
CA SER A 288 2.08 -15.07 5.19
C SER A 288 3.41 -14.34 5.23
N PHE A 289 3.59 -13.42 6.19
CA PHE A 289 4.85 -12.70 6.37
C PHE A 289 5.11 -12.26 7.81
N ASN A 290 6.39 -12.09 8.12
CA ASN A 290 6.88 -11.40 9.31
C ASN A 290 7.29 -9.97 8.93
N HIS A 291 7.08 -9.04 9.85
CA HIS A 291 7.38 -7.63 9.66
C HIS A 291 8.16 -7.08 10.86
N LEU A 292 9.22 -6.33 10.56
CA LEU A 292 9.97 -5.51 11.52
C LEU A 292 9.88 -4.05 11.07
N GLY A 293 9.45 -3.17 11.98
CA GLY A 293 9.44 -1.72 11.78
C GLY A 293 10.30 -0.99 12.80
N LEU A 294 11.03 0.00 12.37
CA LEU A 294 11.87 0.86 13.21
C LEU A 294 11.66 2.33 12.84
N GLN A 295 11.50 3.16 13.87
CA GLN A 295 11.60 4.62 13.76
C GLN A 295 12.52 5.12 14.87
N ALA A 296 13.41 6.07 14.55
CA ALA A 296 14.28 6.69 15.53
C ALA A 296 14.54 8.17 15.22
N GLY A 297 14.39 9.02 16.24
CA GLY A 297 14.87 10.39 16.20
C GLY A 297 16.37 10.42 16.55
N LEU A 298 17.19 10.82 15.59
CA LEU A 298 18.64 10.95 15.71
C LEU A 298 19.04 12.39 16.04
N PRO A 299 20.30 12.63 16.45
CA PRO A 299 20.83 13.99 16.57
C PRO A 299 20.65 14.80 15.29
N TRP A 300 20.69 16.15 15.41
CA TRP A 300 20.55 17.12 14.30
C TRP A 300 19.19 17.08 13.58
N ASP A 301 18.12 16.73 14.29
CA ASP A 301 16.76 16.63 13.78
C ASP A 301 16.63 15.63 12.61
N LEU A 302 17.50 14.63 12.56
CA LEU A 302 17.39 13.51 11.64
C LEU A 302 16.38 12.50 12.17
N GLY A 303 15.54 12.01 11.28
CA GLY A 303 14.67 10.86 11.49
C GLY A 303 15.20 9.66 10.72
N LEU A 304 15.18 8.50 11.34
CA LEU A 304 15.43 7.21 10.71
C LEU A 304 14.12 6.44 10.66
N VAL A 305 13.78 5.92 9.50
CA VAL A 305 12.65 4.99 9.30
C VAL A 305 13.17 3.78 8.55
N ALA A 306 12.86 2.60 9.05
CA ALA A 306 13.23 1.35 8.39
C ALA A 306 12.14 0.30 8.56
N GLN A 307 11.97 -0.54 7.55
CA GLN A 307 11.12 -1.72 7.60
C GLN A 307 11.82 -2.89 6.92
N TRP A 308 11.51 -4.08 7.40
CA TRP A 308 11.86 -5.33 6.79
C TRP A 308 10.64 -6.24 6.82
N LEU A 309 10.38 -6.91 5.71
CA LEU A 309 9.27 -7.82 5.52
C LEU A 309 9.80 -9.06 4.82
N GLN A 310 9.50 -10.24 5.37
CA GLN A 310 9.87 -11.53 4.81
C GLN A 310 8.69 -12.49 4.92
N GLY A 311 8.39 -13.19 3.82
CA GLY A 311 7.25 -14.08 3.79
C GLY A 311 7.29 -15.08 2.65
N GLU A 312 6.15 -15.75 2.50
CA GLU A 312 5.88 -16.72 1.44
C GLU A 312 4.48 -16.50 0.89
N THR A 313 4.31 -16.82 -0.39
CA THR A 313 3.00 -16.89 -1.03
C THR A 313 2.89 -18.17 -1.85
N SER A 314 1.72 -18.79 -1.84
CA SER A 314 1.52 -20.08 -2.50
C SER A 314 0.15 -20.19 -3.16
N TRP A 315 0.09 -20.88 -4.28
CA TRP A 315 -1.14 -21.19 -5.01
C TRP A 315 -1.02 -22.51 -5.76
N VAL A 316 -2.13 -23.08 -6.16
CA VAL A 316 -2.13 -24.34 -6.93
C VAL A 316 -2.30 -24.06 -8.41
N GLN A 317 -1.22 -24.28 -9.15
CA GLN A 317 -1.26 -24.28 -10.60
C GLN A 317 -2.07 -25.50 -11.10
N GLY A 318 -3.02 -25.25 -12.00
CA GLY A 318 -3.79 -26.31 -12.64
C GLY A 318 -5.17 -26.59 -12.02
N ALA A 319 -5.68 -25.68 -11.19
CA ALA A 319 -7.10 -25.67 -10.84
C ALA A 319 -7.95 -25.36 -12.09
N ARG A 320 -9.09 -26.03 -12.24
CA ARG A 320 -10.06 -25.79 -13.31
C ARG A 320 -11.17 -24.87 -12.83
N ALA A 321 -11.85 -24.22 -13.77
CA ALA A 321 -12.97 -23.31 -13.48
C ALA A 321 -14.13 -23.96 -12.71
N ASP A 322 -14.27 -25.26 -12.76
CA ASP A 322 -15.28 -26.04 -12.01
C ASP A 322 -14.81 -26.44 -10.60
N GLY A 323 -13.64 -25.93 -10.15
CA GLY A 323 -13.03 -26.26 -8.86
C GLY A 323 -12.33 -27.62 -8.80
N THR A 324 -12.30 -28.37 -9.91
CA THR A 324 -11.55 -29.64 -9.96
C THR A 324 -10.08 -29.37 -10.27
N LEU A 325 -9.21 -30.27 -9.79
CA LEU A 325 -7.78 -30.19 -10.09
C LEU A 325 -7.44 -30.98 -11.35
N SER A 326 -6.52 -30.44 -12.13
CA SER A 326 -5.85 -31.19 -13.20
C SER A 326 -5.01 -32.31 -12.58
N PRO A 327 -4.82 -33.45 -13.29
CA PRO A 327 -3.85 -34.47 -12.88
C PRO A 327 -2.40 -33.96 -12.77
N PHE A 328 -2.12 -32.79 -13.32
CA PHE A 328 -0.82 -32.09 -13.28
C PHE A 328 -0.83 -30.89 -12.33
N ALA A 329 -1.85 -30.79 -11.45
CA ALA A 329 -1.89 -29.73 -10.48
C ALA A 329 -0.70 -29.82 -9.53
N ALA A 330 -0.04 -28.69 -9.30
CA ALA A 330 1.11 -28.57 -8.41
C ALA A 330 0.99 -27.33 -7.54
N LEU A 331 1.31 -27.48 -6.27
CA LEU A 331 1.49 -26.33 -5.38
C LEU A 331 2.76 -25.59 -5.82
N VAL A 332 2.64 -24.29 -5.93
CA VAL A 332 3.74 -23.36 -6.26
C VAL A 332 3.92 -22.43 -5.09
N CYS A 333 5.15 -22.33 -4.58
CA CYS A 333 5.50 -21.49 -3.46
C CYS A 333 6.64 -20.55 -3.89
N ASP A 334 6.50 -19.28 -3.61
CA ASP A 334 7.53 -18.25 -3.79
C ASP A 334 7.81 -17.58 -2.43
N ASP A 335 9.08 -17.51 -2.05
CA ASP A 335 9.55 -16.72 -0.93
C ASP A 335 9.79 -15.29 -1.40
N PHE A 336 9.53 -14.33 -0.52
CA PHE A 336 9.78 -12.92 -0.79
C PHE A 336 10.39 -12.20 0.42
N ASP A 337 11.28 -11.26 0.13
CA ASP A 337 11.93 -10.38 1.10
C ASP A 337 11.96 -8.96 0.55
N ALA A 338 11.68 -7.99 1.40
CA ALA A 338 11.90 -6.60 1.08
C ALA A 338 12.29 -5.80 2.32
N LYS A 339 13.12 -4.79 2.13
CA LYS A 339 13.57 -3.90 3.18
C LYS A 339 13.83 -2.52 2.65
N PHE A 340 13.61 -1.52 3.50
CA PHE A 340 14.08 -0.18 3.20
C PHE A 340 14.69 0.49 4.43
N LEU A 341 15.56 1.45 4.15
CA LEU A 341 16.13 2.38 5.10
C LEU A 341 15.94 3.80 4.58
N MET A 342 15.33 4.67 5.38
CA MET A 342 15.11 6.06 5.03
C MET A 342 15.65 6.99 6.10
N LEU A 343 16.44 7.98 5.67
CA LEU A 343 16.84 9.13 6.47
C LEU A 343 16.03 10.34 6.04
N THR A 344 15.46 11.04 6.99
CA THR A 344 14.67 12.25 6.74
C THR A 344 15.08 13.37 7.69
N ARG A 345 15.06 14.61 7.22
CA ARG A 345 15.32 15.80 8.05
C ARG A 345 14.31 16.90 7.74
N LEU A 346 13.72 17.44 8.80
CA LEU A 346 12.87 18.62 8.70
C LEU A 346 13.65 19.85 9.15
N VAL A 347 13.97 20.75 8.23
CA VAL A 347 14.76 21.95 8.45
C VAL A 347 13.82 23.14 8.57
N HIS A 348 14.00 23.95 9.64
CA HIS A 348 13.18 25.13 9.95
C HIS A 348 11.66 24.87 9.95
N GLY A 349 11.24 23.63 10.25
CA GLY A 349 9.82 23.27 10.31
C GLY A 349 9.08 23.27 8.97
N ALA A 350 9.75 23.55 7.85
CA ALA A 350 9.12 23.71 6.55
C ALA A 350 9.79 22.93 5.42
N HIS A 351 11.07 22.66 5.51
CA HIS A 351 11.84 22.01 4.44
C HIS A 351 12.20 20.58 4.83
N ARG A 352 11.59 19.60 4.21
CA ARG A 352 11.90 18.18 4.41
C ARG A 352 12.75 17.64 3.28
N VAL A 353 13.85 17.01 3.64
CA VAL A 353 14.66 16.24 2.71
C VAL A 353 14.65 14.79 3.19
N SER A 354 14.40 13.85 2.30
CA SER A 354 14.37 12.42 2.60
C SER A 354 15.18 11.65 1.55
N LEU A 355 15.99 10.71 2.02
CA LEU A 355 16.73 9.76 1.20
C LEU A 355 16.34 8.36 1.62
N ARG A 356 15.83 7.54 0.70
CA ARG A 356 15.43 6.15 0.95
C ARG A 356 16.19 5.21 0.02
N TYR A 357 16.64 4.10 0.58
CA TYR A 357 17.15 2.94 -0.14
C TYR A 357 16.25 1.75 0.10
N ASP A 358 15.78 1.14 -0.97
CA ASP A 358 14.98 -0.08 -0.97
C ASP A 358 15.82 -1.24 -1.54
N ALA A 359 15.62 -2.44 -1.02
CA ALA A 359 16.11 -3.68 -1.61
C ALA A 359 15.01 -4.74 -1.48
N PHE A 360 14.82 -5.52 -2.52
CA PHE A 360 13.75 -6.51 -2.60
C PHE A 360 14.20 -7.73 -3.41
N ASP A 361 13.61 -8.86 -3.07
CA ASP A 361 13.86 -10.16 -3.69
C ASP A 361 12.59 -11.00 -3.67
N MET A 362 12.41 -11.83 -4.69
CA MET A 362 11.41 -12.88 -4.73
C MET A 362 11.94 -14.04 -5.55
N HIS A 363 11.88 -15.24 -5.00
CA HIS A 363 12.35 -16.44 -5.68
C HIS A 363 11.47 -17.65 -5.37
N ARG A 364 11.44 -18.59 -6.31
CA ARG A 364 10.70 -19.82 -6.16
C ARG A 364 11.45 -20.84 -5.33
N THR A 365 10.80 -21.42 -4.32
CA THR A 365 11.42 -22.36 -3.36
C THR A 365 11.08 -23.81 -3.61
N GLU A 366 9.87 -24.15 -4.05
CA GLU A 366 9.47 -25.56 -4.19
C GLU A 366 8.63 -25.86 -5.44
N GLY A 367 8.65 -27.14 -5.86
CA GLY A 367 7.70 -27.73 -6.79
C GLY A 367 8.00 -27.60 -8.27
N GLN A 368 9.12 -26.96 -8.67
CA GLN A 368 9.47 -26.77 -10.09
C GLN A 368 10.98 -26.92 -10.32
N PRO A 369 11.43 -27.19 -11.56
CA PRO A 369 12.84 -27.28 -11.88
C PRO A 369 13.60 -26.03 -11.45
N ALA A 370 14.81 -26.21 -10.90
CA ALA A 370 15.69 -25.15 -10.48
C ALA A 370 15.91 -24.10 -11.60
N GLY A 371 15.91 -22.81 -11.23
CA GLY A 371 16.22 -21.71 -12.14
C GLY A 371 15.01 -21.06 -12.80
N LEU A 372 13.79 -21.20 -12.26
CA LEU A 372 12.62 -20.77 -13.00
C LEU A 372 12.10 -19.38 -12.71
N ARG A 373 12.53 -18.64 -11.70
CA ARG A 373 12.02 -17.28 -11.51
C ARG A 373 12.62 -16.59 -10.31
N SER A 374 13.27 -15.47 -10.52
CA SER A 374 13.55 -14.50 -9.50
C SER A 374 13.17 -13.11 -9.96
N ASP A 375 12.85 -12.23 -9.04
CA ASP A 375 12.68 -10.80 -9.22
C ASP A 375 13.42 -10.12 -8.09
N ASP A 376 14.64 -9.64 -8.35
CA ASP A 376 15.45 -8.95 -7.38
C ASP A 376 15.81 -7.54 -7.83
N GLY A 377 16.08 -6.67 -6.88
CA GLY A 377 16.45 -5.32 -7.21
C GLY A 377 16.64 -4.42 -6.01
N HIS A 378 17.00 -3.19 -6.35
CA HIS A 378 17.12 -2.10 -5.40
C HIS A 378 16.68 -0.78 -5.99
N ALA A 379 16.35 0.17 -5.12
CA ALA A 379 15.97 1.50 -5.55
C ALA A 379 16.53 2.59 -4.64
N TRP A 380 16.74 3.76 -5.23
CA TRP A 380 17.05 5.00 -4.54
C TRP A 380 15.95 6.00 -4.75
N THR A 381 15.51 6.64 -3.68
CA THR A 381 14.54 7.75 -3.71
C THR A 381 15.12 8.94 -3.00
N LEU A 382 15.16 10.10 -3.66
CA LEU A 382 15.52 11.38 -3.07
C LEU A 382 14.33 12.33 -3.21
N ALA A 383 13.77 12.78 -2.09
CA ALA A 383 12.64 13.68 -2.06
C ALA A 383 12.95 14.97 -1.31
N TYR A 384 12.48 16.08 -1.86
CA TYR A 384 12.40 17.36 -1.19
C TYR A 384 10.96 17.84 -1.15
N ARG A 385 10.47 18.17 0.05
CA ARG A 385 9.12 18.72 0.27
C ARG A 385 9.23 20.05 1.00
N TYR A 386 8.46 21.03 0.56
CA TYR A 386 8.31 22.33 1.17
C TYR A 386 6.88 22.53 1.67
N GLU A 387 6.74 22.69 2.97
CA GLU A 387 5.47 22.99 3.65
C GLU A 387 5.32 24.52 3.72
N HIS A 388 4.76 25.12 2.66
CA HIS A 388 4.57 26.57 2.58
C HIS A 388 3.61 27.10 3.66
N SER A 389 2.57 26.32 3.97
CA SER A 389 1.56 26.64 4.99
C SER A 389 0.84 25.37 5.43
N ALA A 390 -0.06 25.47 6.41
CA ALA A 390 -0.91 24.37 6.81
C ALA A 390 -1.79 23.82 5.66
N ARG A 391 -2.01 24.61 4.61
CA ARG A 391 -2.86 24.24 3.45
C ARG A 391 -2.07 23.88 2.21
N TRP A 392 -0.87 24.39 2.02
CA TRP A 392 -0.11 24.24 0.79
C TRP A 392 1.26 23.62 1.05
N SER A 393 1.56 22.59 0.35
CA SER A 393 2.91 22.04 0.24
C SER A 393 3.21 21.68 -1.21
N GLY A 394 4.49 21.48 -1.51
CA GLY A 394 4.91 21.01 -2.81
C GLY A 394 6.35 20.54 -2.77
N GLY A 395 6.80 19.90 -3.82
CA GLY A 395 8.18 19.44 -3.87
C GLY A 395 8.52 18.63 -5.10
N ILE A 396 9.69 18.02 -5.04
CA ILE A 396 10.26 17.20 -6.09
C ILE A 396 10.75 15.88 -5.53
N GLU A 397 10.59 14.82 -6.29
CA GLU A 397 11.15 13.51 -6.02
C GLU A 397 11.84 12.96 -7.24
N TRP A 398 12.96 12.30 -7.02
CA TRP A 398 13.63 11.44 -7.97
C TRP A 398 13.66 10.02 -7.41
N LEU A 399 13.25 9.06 -8.24
CA LEU A 399 13.26 7.62 -7.96
C LEU A 399 14.01 6.92 -9.09
N GLN A 400 14.92 6.02 -8.73
CA GLN A 400 15.56 5.09 -9.67
C GLN A 400 15.49 3.68 -9.13
N ILE A 401 15.12 2.72 -10.00
CA ILE A 401 15.02 1.30 -9.72
C ILE A 401 15.93 0.56 -10.65
N ASP A 402 16.80 -0.29 -10.10
CA ASP A 402 17.60 -1.26 -10.84
C ASP A 402 17.13 -2.66 -10.46
N SER A 403 16.68 -3.45 -11.43
CA SER A 403 16.12 -4.76 -11.16
C SER A 403 16.56 -5.81 -12.18
N ALA A 404 16.63 -7.05 -11.70
CA ALA A 404 16.87 -8.24 -12.49
C ALA A 404 15.66 -9.19 -12.37
N ARG A 405 15.34 -9.87 -13.48
CA ARG A 405 14.24 -10.81 -13.59
C ARG A 405 14.68 -12.05 -14.32
N ASP A 406 15.30 -12.99 -13.62
CA ASP A 406 15.77 -14.22 -14.22
C ASP A 406 14.60 -15.08 -14.71
N ASN A 407 14.77 -15.64 -15.92
CA ASN A 407 13.79 -16.52 -16.60
C ASN A 407 12.41 -15.90 -16.90
N TRP A 408 12.20 -14.64 -16.67
CA TRP A 408 11.00 -13.95 -17.10
C TRP A 408 10.93 -13.87 -18.64
N ALA A 409 12.07 -13.90 -19.32
CA ALA A 409 12.13 -13.96 -20.78
C ALA A 409 11.36 -15.15 -21.36
N PHE A 410 11.32 -16.30 -20.68
CA PHE A 410 10.52 -17.43 -21.11
C PHE A 410 9.00 -17.13 -21.06
N PHE A 411 8.56 -16.40 -20.04
CA PHE A 411 7.15 -16.04 -19.89
C PHE A 411 6.77 -14.79 -20.69
N TYR A 412 7.73 -13.90 -20.98
CA TYR A 412 7.53 -12.62 -21.62
C TYR A 412 8.37 -12.44 -22.90
N ALA A 413 8.94 -13.53 -23.45
CA ALA A 413 9.78 -13.48 -24.65
C ALA A 413 9.06 -12.82 -25.83
N SER A 414 7.74 -12.98 -25.94
CA SER A 414 6.91 -12.33 -26.95
C SER A 414 6.86 -10.80 -26.81
N TYR A 415 7.21 -10.25 -25.65
CA TYR A 415 7.22 -8.81 -25.36
C TYR A 415 8.62 -8.20 -25.42
N GLY A 416 9.67 -9.02 -25.62
CA GLY A 416 11.05 -8.54 -25.68
C GLY A 416 11.56 -7.94 -24.38
N ALA A 417 10.97 -8.29 -23.25
CA ALA A 417 11.36 -7.75 -21.94
C ALA A 417 12.79 -8.15 -21.59
N PRO A 418 13.70 -7.19 -21.28
CA PRO A 418 15.05 -7.49 -20.85
C PRO A 418 15.06 -8.15 -19.46
N GLU A 419 16.07 -9.00 -19.21
CA GLU A 419 16.29 -9.60 -17.89
C GLU A 419 16.70 -8.55 -16.84
N HIS A 420 17.43 -7.51 -17.27
CA HIS A 420 17.85 -6.39 -16.42
C HIS A 420 17.23 -5.10 -16.94
N ALA A 421 16.69 -4.29 -16.05
CA ALA A 421 16.14 -3.00 -16.38
C ALA A 421 16.49 -1.96 -15.30
N THR A 422 16.82 -0.76 -15.78
CA THR A 422 16.87 0.45 -14.97
C THR A 422 15.69 1.31 -15.35
N GLU A 423 14.90 1.70 -14.37
CA GLU A 423 13.73 2.57 -14.52
C GLU A 423 13.93 3.81 -13.65
N SER A 424 13.48 4.97 -14.11
CA SER A 424 13.56 6.19 -13.31
C SER A 424 12.33 7.07 -13.45
N GLU A 425 12.04 7.84 -12.39
CA GLU A 425 10.95 8.79 -12.36
C GLU A 425 11.39 10.08 -11.69
N VAL A 426 11.01 11.22 -12.29
CA VAL A 426 11.06 12.53 -11.64
C VAL A 426 9.63 13.04 -11.51
N ARG A 427 9.23 13.38 -10.30
CA ARG A 427 7.90 13.89 -9.98
C ARG A 427 8.00 15.27 -9.35
N LEU A 428 7.20 16.20 -9.86
CA LEU A 428 6.88 17.47 -9.21
C LEU A 428 5.46 17.39 -8.68
N GLN A 429 5.24 17.64 -7.40
CA GLN A 429 3.91 17.56 -6.80
C GLN A 429 3.57 18.83 -6.03
N MET A 430 2.32 19.26 -6.17
CA MET A 430 1.66 20.24 -5.33
C MET A 430 0.50 19.61 -4.60
N THR A 431 0.40 19.90 -3.31
CA THR A 431 -0.66 19.39 -2.43
C THR A 431 -1.41 20.55 -1.80
N PHE A 432 -2.74 20.48 -1.86
CA PHE A 432 -3.64 21.41 -1.17
C PHE A 432 -4.49 20.67 -0.15
N ARG A 433 -4.52 21.17 1.10
CA ARG A 433 -5.23 20.55 2.24
C ARG A 433 -6.26 21.50 2.83
N VAL A 434 -7.42 20.93 3.23
CA VAL A 434 -8.48 21.63 3.97
C VAL A 434 -8.88 20.77 5.17
N GLY A 435 -9.20 21.40 6.29
CA GLY A 435 -9.59 20.71 7.53
C GLY A 435 -8.44 20.00 8.26
N ALA A 436 -7.19 20.13 7.77
CA ALA A 436 -6.02 19.57 8.45
C ALA A 436 -5.71 20.36 9.71
N THR A 437 -5.48 19.68 10.82
CA THR A 437 -4.87 20.29 12.02
C THR A 437 -3.45 20.69 11.68
N PRO A 438 -2.97 21.89 12.07
CA PRO A 438 -1.55 22.23 11.95
C PRO A 438 -0.70 21.14 12.61
N ARG A 439 0.36 20.71 11.92
CA ARG A 439 1.34 19.73 12.43
C ARG A 439 2.22 20.34 13.50
#